data_c7825351e0fc5f20d133f73b649503a0
#
_entry.id   c7825351e0fc5f20d133f73b649503a0
#
_cell.length_a   1.000
_cell.length_b   1.000
_cell.length_c   1.000
_cell.angle_alpha   90.00
_cell.angle_beta   90.00
_cell.angle_gamma   90.00
#
_symmetry.space_group_name_H-M   'P 1'
#
loop_
_entity.id
_entity.type
_entity.pdbx_description
1 polymer ?
#
loop_
_entity_poly.entity_id
_entity_poly.type
_entity_poly.pdbx_seq_one_letter_code
_entity_poly.pdbx_strand_id
1 'polypeptide(L)'
;VPDTEKETIMLRIPENFVHTRATPFWNKETAPQALFTHHNTKAGVYGRLSVMQGAVRYFGFADGDATEPDLELVIEAGSFGISPPQKWHRIELLTDDTYFNIDFFADPDVTLTGAGIGKVVNTHKE
;
A
#
# COMPACT_ATOMS: atom_id res chain seq x y z
N VAL A 1 -8.13 -0.24 23.41
CA VAL A 1 -8.39 0.67 23.36
C VAL A 1 -8.81 1.57 22.24
N PRO A 2 -9.49 2.58 22.61
CA PRO A 2 -10.14 3.43 21.63
C PRO A 2 -9.21 3.97 20.57
N ASP A 3 -8.00 4.34 20.91
CA ASP A 3 -7.12 4.91 19.92
C ASP A 3 -6.75 3.92 18.83
N THR A 4 -6.47 2.72 19.23
CA THR A 4 -6.13 1.69 18.26
C THR A 4 -7.31 1.39 17.36
N GLU A 5 -8.48 1.34 17.92
CA GLU A 5 -9.67 1.10 17.13
C GLU A 5 -9.94 2.22 16.16
N LYS A 6 -9.71 3.47 16.60
CA LYS A 6 -9.88 4.59 15.73
C LYS A 6 -8.93 4.54 14.56
N GLU A 7 -7.69 4.22 14.82
CA GLU A 7 -6.73 4.12 13.74
C GLU A 7 -7.10 3.06 12.74
N THR A 8 -7.58 1.93 13.23
CA THR A 8 -8.01 0.88 12.34
C THR A 8 -9.15 1.33 11.46
N ILE A 9 -10.11 2.04 12.04
CA ILE A 9 -11.23 2.53 11.27
C ILE A 9 -10.78 3.53 10.23
N MET A 10 -9.86 4.42 10.59
CA MET A 10 -9.40 5.43 9.67
C MET A 10 -8.61 4.86 8.50
N LEU A 11 -8.08 3.66 8.67
CA LEU A 11 -7.30 3.03 7.61
C LEU A 11 -8.13 2.06 6.79
N ARG A 12 -9.45 2.16 6.85
CA ARG A 12 -10.31 1.32 6.05
C ARG A 12 -10.50 1.92 4.67
N ILE A 13 -10.63 1.05 3.69
CA ILE A 13 -10.95 1.47 2.34
C ILE A 13 -12.45 1.79 2.31
N PRO A 14 -12.84 2.97 1.81
CA PRO A 14 -14.26 3.31 1.73
C PRO A 14 -15.04 2.31 0.90
N GLU A 15 -16.28 2.08 1.29
CA GLU A 15 -17.11 1.06 0.66
C GLU A 15 -17.37 1.30 -0.82
N ASN A 16 -17.39 2.55 -1.23
CA ASN A 16 -17.68 2.86 -2.62
C ASN A 16 -16.47 2.69 -3.54
N PHE A 17 -15.29 2.45 -2.98
CA PHE A 17 -14.10 2.22 -3.80
C PHE A 17 -14.17 0.83 -4.42
N VAL A 18 -13.66 0.72 -5.64
CA VAL A 18 -13.73 -0.52 -6.38
C VAL A 18 -12.33 -1.06 -6.62
N HIS A 19 -12.22 -2.38 -6.60
CA HIS A 19 -10.96 -3.05 -6.86
C HIS A 19 -10.59 -2.87 -8.32
N THR A 20 -9.38 -2.37 -8.58
CA THR A 20 -8.96 -2.10 -9.94
C THR A 20 -7.89 -3.04 -10.43
N ARG A 21 -7.03 -3.50 -9.54
CA ARG A 21 -5.91 -4.33 -9.96
C ARG A 21 -5.27 -5.00 -8.76
N ALA A 22 -4.68 -6.16 -8.98
CA ALA A 22 -3.84 -6.83 -8.00
C ALA A 22 -2.48 -7.05 -8.61
N THR A 23 -1.44 -6.88 -7.83
CA THR A 23 -0.10 -7.28 -8.27
C THR A 23 0.03 -8.78 -8.12
N PRO A 24 1.00 -9.38 -8.78
CA PRO A 24 1.35 -10.75 -8.41
C PRO A 24 1.90 -10.76 -7.00
N PHE A 25 1.99 -11.94 -6.42
CA PHE A 25 2.71 -12.06 -5.15
C PHE A 25 4.20 -11.97 -5.44
N TRP A 26 4.90 -11.22 -4.62
CA TRP A 26 6.32 -10.96 -4.78
C TRP A 26 7.10 -11.49 -3.59
N ASN A 27 8.35 -11.85 -3.84
CA ASN A 27 9.32 -12.15 -2.79
C ASN A 27 10.47 -11.16 -2.92
N LYS A 28 11.54 -11.38 -2.16
CA LYS A 28 12.63 -10.39 -2.14
C LYS A 28 13.34 -10.27 -3.47
N GLU A 29 13.27 -11.29 -4.31
CA GLU A 29 13.91 -11.24 -5.61
C GLU A 29 13.05 -10.63 -6.69
N THR A 30 11.74 -10.65 -6.52
CA THR A 30 10.83 -10.22 -7.56
C THR A 30 10.14 -8.90 -7.28
N ALA A 31 10.20 -8.42 -6.04
CA ALA A 31 9.52 -7.18 -5.67
C ALA A 31 10.20 -5.99 -6.35
N PRO A 32 9.41 -5.04 -6.88
CA PRO A 32 10.01 -3.85 -7.51
C PRO A 32 10.80 -3.04 -6.49
N GLN A 33 11.96 -2.54 -6.93
CA GLN A 33 12.84 -1.77 -6.07
C GLN A 33 12.15 -0.51 -5.53
N ALA A 34 11.24 0.06 -6.30
CA ALA A 34 10.55 1.28 -5.88
C ALA A 34 9.78 1.12 -4.57
N LEU A 35 9.40 -0.10 -4.23
CA LEU A 35 8.65 -0.32 -2.98
C LEU A 35 9.50 -0.08 -1.74
N PHE A 36 10.82 -0.16 -1.89
CA PHE A 36 11.74 -0.05 -0.75
C PHE A 36 12.27 1.34 -0.56
N THR A 37 11.82 2.29 -1.38
CA THR A 37 12.21 3.68 -1.27
C THR A 37 10.96 4.53 -1.15
N HIS A 38 11.13 5.80 -0.80
CA HIS A 38 10.00 6.71 -0.66
C HIS A 38 9.18 6.75 -1.94
N HIS A 39 7.89 6.46 -1.82
CA HIS A 39 6.96 6.60 -2.93
C HIS A 39 5.58 6.84 -2.34
N ASN A 40 4.62 7.22 -3.17
CA ASN A 40 3.28 7.48 -2.66
C ASN A 40 2.24 6.79 -3.52
N THR A 41 1.04 6.69 -2.96
CA THR A 41 -0.11 6.16 -3.64
C THR A 41 -0.79 7.31 -4.37
N LYS A 42 -1.34 7.04 -5.54
CA LYS A 42 -2.03 8.06 -6.32
C LYS A 42 -3.23 8.61 -5.58
N ALA A 43 -3.57 9.87 -5.90
CA ALA A 43 -4.80 10.45 -5.40
C ALA A 43 -5.97 9.56 -5.81
N GLY A 44 -6.90 9.36 -4.91
CA GLY A 44 -8.08 8.55 -5.20
C GLY A 44 -7.87 7.05 -5.19
N VAL A 45 -6.69 6.60 -4.76
CA VAL A 45 -6.36 5.17 -4.77
C VAL A 45 -5.92 4.73 -3.39
N TYR A 46 -6.44 3.60 -2.93
CA TYR A 46 -5.95 2.92 -1.74
C TYR A 46 -5.19 1.67 -2.15
N GLY A 47 -4.13 1.37 -1.42
CA GLY A 47 -3.42 0.11 -1.59
C GLY A 47 -3.65 -0.77 -0.37
N ARG A 48 -3.82 -2.08 -0.59
CA ARG A 48 -3.92 -3.03 0.50
C ARG A 48 -2.81 -4.05 0.31
N LEU A 49 -1.85 -4.04 1.21
CA LEU A 49 -0.72 -4.97 1.16
C LEU A 49 -1.06 -6.16 2.04
N SER A 50 -1.11 -7.33 1.44
CA SER A 50 -1.44 -8.56 2.14
C SER A 50 -0.21 -9.45 2.20
N VAL A 51 0.10 -9.97 3.39
CA VAL A 51 1.27 -10.81 3.59
C VAL A 51 0.83 -12.25 3.71
N MET A 52 1.35 -13.10 2.83
CA MET A 52 1.02 -14.51 2.87
C MET A 52 2.03 -15.28 3.72
N GLN A 53 3.28 -14.84 3.74
CA GLN A 53 4.33 -15.54 4.45
C GLN A 53 5.34 -14.51 4.93
N GLY A 54 5.91 -14.72 6.10
CA GLY A 54 6.88 -13.80 6.65
C GLY A 54 6.23 -12.56 7.22
N ALA A 55 6.87 -11.41 7.03
CA ALA A 55 6.36 -10.16 7.57
C ALA A 55 6.95 -8.97 6.83
N VAL A 56 6.17 -7.88 6.77
CA VAL A 56 6.57 -6.63 6.13
C VAL A 56 6.49 -5.52 7.16
N ARG A 57 7.50 -4.67 7.19
CA ARG A 57 7.43 -3.44 7.99
C ARG A 57 7.09 -2.29 7.05
N TYR A 58 6.06 -1.55 7.40
CA TYR A 58 5.57 -0.42 6.63
C TYR A 58 5.95 0.86 7.36
N PHE A 59 6.56 1.79 6.63
CA PHE A 59 6.91 3.11 7.16
C PHE A 59 6.12 4.16 6.40
N GLY A 60 5.40 5.00 7.13
CA GLY A 60 4.69 6.13 6.53
C GLY A 60 5.42 7.42 6.84
N PHE A 61 5.31 8.40 5.96
CA PHE A 61 5.99 9.68 6.09
C PHE A 61 5.00 10.82 5.83
N ALA A 62 5.25 11.95 6.47
CA ALA A 62 4.37 13.10 6.33
C ALA A 62 4.39 13.67 4.91
N ASP A 63 5.56 13.64 4.26
CA ASP A 63 5.68 14.09 2.88
C ASP A 63 6.90 13.42 2.26
N GLY A 64 7.17 13.76 1.00
CA GLY A 64 8.23 13.13 0.25
C GLY A 64 9.64 13.47 0.72
N ASP A 65 9.77 14.54 1.49
CA ASP A 65 11.08 14.97 1.99
C ASP A 65 11.35 14.54 3.42
N ALA A 66 10.36 14.00 4.11
CA ALA A 66 10.54 13.60 5.49
C ALA A 66 11.51 12.43 5.59
N THR A 67 12.46 12.52 6.52
CA THR A 67 13.41 11.44 6.73
C THR A 67 12.99 10.54 7.87
N GLU A 68 12.15 11.04 8.77
CA GLU A 68 11.67 10.24 9.89
C GLU A 68 10.24 9.82 9.63
N PRO A 69 9.92 8.55 9.84
CA PRO A 69 8.55 8.09 9.62
C PRO A 69 7.63 8.63 10.71
N ASP A 70 6.39 8.92 10.30
CA ASP A 70 5.35 9.30 11.26
C ASP A 70 4.46 8.10 11.60
N LEU A 71 4.69 6.97 10.94
CA LEU A 71 3.93 5.76 11.18
C LEU A 71 4.84 4.57 10.88
N GLU A 72 4.77 3.57 11.74
CA GLU A 72 5.55 2.36 11.54
C GLU A 72 4.70 1.21 12.00
N LEU A 73 4.50 0.22 11.16
CA LEU A 73 3.76 -0.95 11.59
C LEU A 73 4.28 -2.21 10.91
N VAL A 74 4.07 -3.33 11.58
CA VAL A 74 4.48 -4.63 11.07
C VAL A 74 3.22 -5.38 10.64
N ILE A 75 3.26 -5.89 9.42
CA ILE A 75 2.16 -6.67 8.86
C ILE A 75 2.66 -8.11 8.77
N GLU A 76 2.04 -8.99 9.55
CA GLU A 76 2.48 -10.37 9.62
C GLU A 76 1.66 -11.25 8.70
N ALA A 77 2.16 -12.46 8.45
CA ALA A 77 1.48 -13.41 7.59
C ALA A 77 0.04 -13.60 8.06
N GLY A 78 -0.88 -13.56 7.11
CA GLY A 78 -2.30 -13.65 7.40
C GLY A 78 -2.96 -12.33 7.65
N SER A 79 -2.20 -11.23 7.63
CA SER A 79 -2.72 -9.89 7.88
C SER A 79 -2.50 -8.99 6.68
N PHE A 80 -3.07 -7.79 6.74
CA PHE A 80 -2.86 -6.81 5.69
C PHE A 80 -2.76 -5.41 6.30
N GLY A 81 -2.19 -4.50 5.53
CA GLY A 81 -2.15 -3.10 5.89
C GLY A 81 -2.70 -2.25 4.76
N ILE A 82 -3.24 -1.10 5.11
CA ILE A 82 -3.86 -0.19 4.15
C ILE A 82 -3.00 1.05 3.99
N SER A 83 -2.71 1.41 2.74
CA SER A 83 -2.01 2.64 2.43
C SER A 83 -3.01 3.59 1.78
N PRO A 84 -3.33 4.71 2.44
CA PRO A 84 -4.31 5.64 1.90
C PRO A 84 -3.75 6.44 0.74
N PRO A 85 -4.63 7.14 0.00
CA PRO A 85 -4.17 7.94 -1.13
C PRO A 85 -3.12 8.95 -0.72
N GLN A 86 -2.14 9.11 -1.57
CA GLN A 86 -1.11 10.14 -1.45
C GLN A 86 -0.20 10.02 -0.24
N LYS A 87 -0.30 8.94 0.50
CA LYS A 87 0.59 8.73 1.65
C LYS A 87 1.96 8.30 1.16
N TRP A 88 3.00 9.03 1.55
CA TRP A 88 4.37 8.66 1.26
C TRP A 88 4.77 7.51 2.18
N HIS A 89 5.43 6.51 1.63
CA HIS A 89 5.75 5.31 2.41
C HIS A 89 6.84 4.50 1.74
N ARG A 90 7.37 3.55 2.48
CA ARG A 90 8.24 2.50 1.97
C ARG A 90 8.07 1.26 2.83
N ILE A 91 8.57 0.15 2.36
CA ILE A 91 8.46 -1.10 3.11
C ILE A 91 9.83 -1.76 3.25
N GLU A 92 9.89 -2.67 4.21
CA GLU A 92 11.02 -3.58 4.39
C GLU A 92 10.47 -4.99 4.53
N LEU A 93 11.17 -5.95 3.96
CA LEU A 93 10.83 -7.36 4.14
C LEU A 93 11.60 -7.87 5.34
N LEU A 94 10.91 -8.38 6.34
CA LEU A 94 11.54 -8.73 7.61
C LEU A 94 12.10 -10.13 7.65
N THR A 95 11.70 -11.00 6.72
CA THR A 95 12.24 -12.35 6.64
C THR A 95 12.60 -12.66 5.20
N ASP A 96 13.49 -13.62 5.01
CA ASP A 96 13.91 -14.00 3.67
C ASP A 96 12.79 -14.64 2.87
N ASP A 97 11.83 -15.23 3.54
CA ASP A 97 10.73 -15.91 2.87
C ASP A 97 9.47 -15.05 2.72
N THR A 98 9.57 -13.76 2.98
CA THR A 98 8.40 -12.89 2.90
C THR A 98 7.78 -12.95 1.51
N TYR A 99 6.45 -13.08 1.48
CA TYR A 99 5.69 -13.24 0.26
C TYR A 99 4.41 -12.42 0.41
N PHE A 100 4.18 -11.49 -0.51
CA PHE A 100 3.13 -10.49 -0.33
C PHE A 100 2.64 -10.00 -1.68
N ASN A 101 1.47 -9.38 -1.67
CA ASN A 101 0.98 -8.69 -2.87
C ASN A 101 0.28 -7.41 -2.47
N ILE A 102 -0.10 -6.61 -3.46
CA ILE A 102 -0.84 -5.38 -3.22
C ILE A 102 -2.05 -5.37 -4.13
N ASP A 103 -3.21 -5.06 -3.55
CA ASP A 103 -4.44 -4.83 -4.28
C ASP A 103 -4.73 -3.34 -4.26
N PHE A 104 -5.20 -2.81 -5.38
CA PHE A 104 -5.51 -1.40 -5.48
C PHE A 104 -7.00 -1.20 -5.65
N PHE A 105 -7.51 -0.16 -4.97
CA PHE A 105 -8.91 0.21 -4.99
C PHE A 105 -9.01 1.68 -5.33
N ALA A 106 -9.92 2.04 -6.20
CA ALA A 106 -10.05 3.41 -6.65
C ALA A 106 -11.46 3.92 -6.49
N ASP A 107 -11.54 5.23 -6.28
CA ASP A 107 -12.81 5.94 -6.27
C ASP A 107 -13.33 5.93 -7.71
N PRO A 108 -14.50 5.38 -7.96
CA PRO A 108 -15.00 5.30 -9.34
C PRO A 108 -15.26 6.64 -9.98
N ASP A 109 -15.31 7.71 -9.18
CA ASP A 109 -15.57 9.04 -9.70
C ASP A 109 -14.30 9.81 -10.03
N VAL A 110 -13.13 9.20 -9.86
CA VAL A 110 -11.86 9.88 -10.10
C VAL A 110 -11.18 9.30 -11.32
N THR A 111 -10.76 10.18 -12.24
CA THR A 111 -10.00 9.75 -13.41
C THR A 111 -8.55 9.55 -12.99
N LEU A 112 -8.04 8.36 -13.19
CA LEU A 112 -6.69 8.02 -12.76
C LEU A 112 -5.75 8.04 -13.94
N THR A 113 -4.67 8.81 -13.81
CA THR A 113 -3.67 8.91 -14.84
C THR A 113 -2.29 8.90 -14.19
N GLY A 114 -1.28 8.88 -15.01
CA GLY A 114 0.07 9.05 -14.54
C GLY A 114 0.79 7.74 -14.31
N ALA A 115 1.99 7.85 -13.77
CA ALA A 115 2.87 6.72 -13.59
C ALA A 115 2.88 6.30 -12.13
N GLY A 116 3.50 5.18 -11.88
CA GLY A 116 3.67 4.70 -10.52
C GLY A 116 2.84 3.47 -10.28
N ILE A 117 3.00 2.93 -9.08
CA ILE A 117 2.38 1.67 -8.74
C ILE A 117 0.87 1.76 -8.74
N GLY A 118 0.35 2.91 -8.40
CA GLY A 118 -1.10 3.05 -8.34
C GLY A 118 -1.78 3.38 -9.63
N LYS A 119 -1.08 3.43 -10.73
CA LYS A 119 -1.66 3.93 -11.94
C LYS A 119 -2.46 2.92 -12.73
N VAL A 120 -2.78 1.91 -12.17
CA VAL A 120 -3.34 0.80 -12.83
C VAL A 120 -4.49 0.96 -13.70
N VAL A 121 -5.33 1.87 -13.38
CA VAL A 121 -6.57 1.93 -14.11
C VAL A 121 -6.44 2.39 -15.49
N ASN A 122 -5.35 2.99 -15.82
CA ASN A 122 -5.20 3.41 -17.18
C ASN A 122 -5.00 2.24 -18.09
N THR A 123 -4.95 1.13 -17.55
CA THR A 123 -4.78 -0.01 -18.36
C THR A 123 -6.03 -0.47 -18.89
N HIS A 124 -6.98 0.01 -18.51
CA HIS A 124 -8.09 -0.43 -19.13
C HIS A 124 -8.69 0.59 -19.76
N LYS A 125 -8.26 0.93 -19.85
CA LYS A 125 -8.73 1.61 -20.31
C LYS A 125 -8.65 1.69 -21.17
N GLU A 126 -8.41 1.47 -20.93
CA GLU A 126 -8.37 1.31 -21.25
C GLU A 126 -8.51 1.18 -21.72
#